data_ff30cc86e37a99186b35f394c7f9154f
#
_entry.id   ff30cc86e37a99186b35f394c7f9154f
#
_cell.length_a   1.000
_cell.length_b   1.000
_cell.length_c   1.000
_cell.angle_alpha   90.00
_cell.angle_beta   90.00
_cell.angle_gamma   90.00
#
_symmetry.space_group_name_H-M   'P 1'
#
loop_
_entity.id
_entity.type
_entity.pdbx_description
1 polymer ?
#
loop_
_entity_poly.entity_id
_entity_poly.type
_entity_poly.pdbx_seq_one_letter_code
_entity_poly.pdbx_strand_id
1 'polypeptide(L)'
;DWSSDVCSSDLVSNAQTNALIGQNAAIYATGDVKVEATEQSKLAARAWGATLTSSKFDEQNNATGTGAGQTAGTTAGGAASGTAGSSSGAGVGAAFAMIYAYDQTKAEIGDQAQITAKSLTVNAQKQEVKINAADGIKNIEINGVITTGATQIKDGKIKINTTNNDQSEEEIKVSDLADVALNLWNLLANKNYYLEAVGGSAADTAPTFTGAGSFTVLVAQDTVEALVGKNVVLVLTDGLTVTAASKVNAVTIAGSVAYGGSKSAGIGVNTIVNDTDVRAELGDKTNVTVSGNGNVLISADGDLNLVSVLVAASVSSTKTGSTSGTQAAGEGVVNIFINDNKAIAKVGDAVVISVPNGNVTVKAASKIGYTGIVGGLAKSGGHGIGASVSVLVVNNEILAQTGNGVTITAGQKIHVDADSKETIVAVVVNGAAATGANSGVAVAVSPSVNVIKGSTQAIAGTGSYTANSMDVTADSTTKIVILSGGAAVSTGKAG
;
A
#
# COMPACT_ATOMS: atom_id res chain seq x y z
N ASP A 1 9.67 -15.77 33.70
CA ASP A 1 9.92 -16.22 32.35
C ASP A 1 9.12 -15.38 31.38
N TRP A 2 9.81 -14.82 30.37
CA TRP A 2 9.21 -14.03 29.31
C TRP A 2 9.17 -14.90 28.07
N SER A 3 8.00 -15.09 27.47
CA SER A 3 7.89 -15.61 26.10
C SER A 3 7.59 -14.46 25.16
N SER A 4 8.43 -14.22 24.16
CA SER A 4 8.24 -13.21 23.13
C SER A 4 8.50 -13.81 21.76
N ASP A 5 7.56 -13.63 20.85
CA ASP A 5 7.72 -13.95 19.44
C ASP A 5 7.62 -12.68 18.61
N VAL A 6 8.70 -12.39 17.89
CA VAL A 6 8.76 -11.30 16.93
C VAL A 6 9.02 -11.89 15.55
N CYS A 7 8.12 -11.64 14.60
CA CYS A 7 8.33 -11.98 13.20
C CYS A 7 8.56 -10.74 12.38
N SER A 8 9.55 -10.74 11.50
CA SER A 8 9.78 -9.67 10.54
C SER A 8 9.78 -10.19 9.11
N SER A 9 9.35 -9.34 8.18
CA SER A 9 9.44 -9.56 6.74
C SER A 9 9.80 -8.24 6.08
N ASP A 10 11.06 -8.10 5.70
CA ASP A 10 11.62 -6.89 5.13
C ASP A 10 11.97 -7.12 3.67
N LEU A 11 11.51 -6.23 2.80
CA LEU A 11 11.76 -6.30 1.37
C LEU A 11 12.27 -4.96 0.86
N VAL A 12 13.44 -4.97 0.22
CA VAL A 12 14.03 -3.81 -0.43
C VAL A 12 14.13 -4.08 -1.92
N SER A 13 13.60 -3.19 -2.74
CA SER A 13 13.69 -3.24 -4.20
C SER A 13 14.32 -1.95 -4.72
N ASN A 14 15.20 -2.10 -5.72
CA ASN A 14 15.73 -0.98 -6.49
C ASN A 14 15.75 -1.44 -7.95
N ALA A 15 14.70 -1.10 -8.68
CA ALA A 15 14.54 -1.49 -10.07
C ALA A 15 14.83 -0.31 -11.00
N GLN A 16 15.64 -0.54 -12.04
CA GLN A 16 15.91 0.45 -13.07
C GLN A 16 15.63 -0.15 -14.43
N THR A 17 14.70 0.47 -15.17
CA THR A 17 14.32 0.06 -16.52
C THR A 17 14.54 1.22 -17.47
N ASN A 18 15.54 1.10 -18.35
CA ASN A 18 15.94 2.19 -19.22
C ASN A 18 15.92 1.78 -20.70
N ALA A 19 15.31 2.61 -21.54
CA ALA A 19 15.39 2.55 -23.00
C ALA A 19 15.96 3.88 -23.53
N LEU A 20 17.07 3.84 -24.27
CA LEU A 20 17.81 5.05 -24.62
C LEU A 20 18.22 5.06 -26.09
N ILE A 21 17.94 6.17 -26.79
CA ILE A 21 18.64 6.59 -28.01
C ILE A 21 19.70 7.62 -27.60
N GLY A 22 20.96 7.35 -27.92
CA GLY A 22 22.09 8.18 -27.49
C GLY A 22 22.08 9.59 -28.09
N GLN A 23 22.86 10.46 -27.48
CA GLN A 23 23.11 11.81 -27.96
C GLN A 23 23.71 11.82 -29.38
N ASN A 24 23.34 12.78 -30.20
CA ASN A 24 23.78 12.94 -31.61
C ASN A 24 23.42 11.74 -32.52
N ALA A 25 22.52 10.87 -32.12
CA ALA A 25 22.10 9.75 -32.96
C ALA A 25 21.38 10.26 -34.22
N ALA A 26 21.68 9.65 -35.37
CA ALA A 26 20.97 9.88 -36.62
C ALA A 26 20.22 8.61 -37.03
N ILE A 27 18.88 8.67 -37.07
CA ILE A 27 18.03 7.53 -37.38
C ILE A 27 17.16 7.85 -38.59
N TYR A 28 17.21 6.97 -39.59
CA TYR A 28 16.39 7.03 -40.79
C TYR A 28 15.61 5.71 -40.91
N ALA A 29 14.34 5.74 -40.60
CA ALA A 29 13.45 4.57 -40.66
C ALA A 29 12.25 4.84 -41.59
N THR A 30 11.89 3.89 -42.41
CA THR A 30 10.66 3.96 -43.22
C THR A 30 9.41 3.59 -42.43
N GLY A 31 9.59 2.93 -41.30
CA GLY A 31 8.55 2.51 -40.35
C GLY A 31 8.55 3.33 -39.06
N ASP A 32 7.93 2.77 -38.05
CA ASP A 32 7.80 3.36 -36.72
C ASP A 32 9.10 3.19 -35.91
N VAL A 33 9.46 4.21 -35.14
CA VAL A 33 10.54 4.16 -34.15
C VAL A 33 9.93 4.17 -32.76
N LYS A 34 10.36 3.24 -31.90
CA LYS A 34 9.87 3.12 -30.53
C LYS A 34 11.02 3.08 -29.54
N VAL A 35 10.88 3.86 -28.47
CA VAL A 35 11.76 3.88 -27.30
C VAL A 35 10.85 3.63 -26.10
N GLU A 36 10.78 2.39 -25.65
CA GLU A 36 9.79 1.95 -24.67
C GLU A 36 10.48 1.32 -23.46
N ALA A 37 10.23 1.84 -22.28
CA ALA A 37 10.62 1.30 -20.98
C ALA A 37 9.37 0.94 -20.20
N THR A 38 9.22 -0.32 -19.85
CA THR A 38 8.06 -0.79 -19.08
C THR A 38 8.52 -1.56 -17.87
N GLU A 39 8.06 -1.15 -16.72
CA GLU A 39 8.30 -1.81 -15.45
C GLU A 39 7.02 -2.44 -14.92
N GLN A 40 7.14 -3.65 -14.38
CA GLN A 40 6.09 -4.35 -13.64
C GLN A 40 6.70 -4.94 -12.38
N SER A 41 6.51 -4.28 -11.25
CA SER A 41 6.98 -4.77 -9.95
C SER A 41 5.82 -5.19 -9.07
N LYS A 42 5.98 -6.32 -8.39
CA LYS A 42 5.06 -6.79 -7.36
C LYS A 42 5.86 -7.17 -6.12
N LEU A 43 5.64 -6.44 -5.05
CA LEU A 43 6.31 -6.64 -3.79
C LEU A 43 5.29 -6.98 -2.70
N ALA A 44 5.51 -8.08 -1.98
CA ALA A 44 4.63 -8.51 -0.91
C ALA A 44 5.45 -8.90 0.33
N ALA A 45 5.22 -8.23 1.44
CA ALA A 45 5.82 -8.55 2.73
C ALA A 45 4.73 -8.91 3.74
N ARG A 46 4.87 -10.08 4.40
CA ARG A 46 3.92 -10.59 5.37
C ARG A 46 4.63 -11.09 6.61
N ALA A 47 4.18 -10.66 7.76
CA ALA A 47 4.70 -11.10 9.06
C ALA A 47 3.54 -11.43 10.01
N TRP A 48 3.61 -12.59 10.64
CA TRP A 48 2.63 -13.02 11.64
C TRP A 48 3.36 -13.48 12.89
N GLY A 49 3.10 -12.83 14.01
CA GLY A 49 3.64 -13.17 15.32
C GLY A 49 2.50 -13.56 16.29
N ALA A 50 2.57 -14.73 16.90
CA ALA A 50 1.54 -15.16 17.84
C ALA A 50 2.18 -15.86 19.05
N THR A 51 1.75 -15.46 20.25
CA THR A 51 2.15 -16.11 21.50
C THR A 51 0.91 -16.65 22.20
N LEU A 52 0.93 -17.96 22.54
CA LEU A 52 -0.09 -18.64 23.32
C LEU A 52 0.49 -19.10 24.65
N THR A 53 -0.04 -18.62 25.75
CA THR A 53 0.28 -19.12 27.10
C THR A 53 -0.91 -19.91 27.65
N SER A 54 -0.75 -21.23 27.82
CA SER A 54 -1.79 -22.12 28.36
C SER A 54 -1.21 -23.06 29.39
N SER A 55 -1.81 -23.13 30.58
CA SER A 55 -1.43 -24.09 31.63
C SER A 55 -1.74 -25.53 31.28
N LYS A 56 -2.59 -25.78 30.28
CA LYS A 56 -2.94 -27.14 29.84
C LYS A 56 -1.85 -27.78 28.97
N PHE A 57 -0.90 -27.01 28.42
CA PHE A 57 0.26 -27.57 27.75
C PHE A 57 1.27 -28.18 28.70
N ASP A 58 1.32 -27.73 29.98
CA ASP A 58 2.25 -28.22 30.98
C ASP A 58 1.82 -29.58 31.57
N GLU A 59 0.52 -29.88 31.67
CA GLU A 59 0.04 -31.13 32.20
C GLU A 59 0.26 -32.36 31.28
N GLN A 60 0.36 -32.12 29.96
CA GLN A 60 0.53 -33.22 29.00
C GLN A 60 2.01 -33.54 28.71
N ASN A 61 2.92 -32.64 29.03
CA ASN A 61 4.37 -32.82 28.87
C ASN A 61 5.07 -33.36 30.13
N ASN A 62 4.40 -33.52 31.26
CA ASN A 62 4.97 -34.02 32.49
C ASN A 62 4.92 -35.58 32.65
N ALA A 63 4.45 -36.26 31.60
CA ALA A 63 4.55 -37.70 31.49
C ALA A 63 5.81 -38.10 30.70
N THR A 64 6.92 -38.32 31.41
CA THR A 64 8.15 -38.94 30.96
C THR A 64 9.07 -38.15 30.01
N GLY A 65 10.08 -37.52 30.58
CA GLY A 65 11.50 -37.66 30.19
C GLY A 65 11.94 -37.02 28.89
N THR A 66 12.91 -36.10 29.07
CA THR A 66 13.98 -35.75 28.12
C THR A 66 13.62 -35.03 26.85
N GLY A 67 13.81 -33.73 26.89
CA GLY A 67 14.38 -32.83 25.89
C GLY A 67 14.28 -33.20 24.42
N ALA A 68 13.46 -32.46 23.68
CA ALA A 68 13.78 -32.12 22.30
C ALA A 68 13.02 -30.83 21.96
N GLY A 69 13.75 -29.74 21.84
CA GLY A 69 13.25 -28.52 21.23
C GLY A 69 12.82 -28.80 19.80
N GLN A 70 11.53 -28.65 19.51
CA GLN A 70 11.07 -28.67 18.14
C GLN A 70 11.20 -27.26 17.54
N THR A 71 12.25 -27.08 16.82
CA THR A 71 12.42 -25.99 15.85
C THR A 71 11.42 -26.20 14.72
N ALA A 72 10.33 -25.45 14.70
CA ALA A 72 9.44 -25.40 13.56
C ALA A 72 10.17 -24.67 12.41
N GLY A 73 10.35 -25.37 11.30
CA GLY A 73 11.04 -24.89 10.13
C GLY A 73 10.37 -23.66 9.52
N THR A 74 11.19 -22.67 9.26
CA THR A 74 10.87 -21.45 8.55
C THR A 74 10.61 -21.73 7.07
N THR A 75 9.38 -21.76 6.66
CA THR A 75 8.99 -21.42 5.28
C THR A 75 8.43 -20.00 5.28
N ALA A 76 8.75 -19.21 4.29
CA ALA A 76 8.34 -17.82 4.16
C ALA A 76 6.82 -17.66 4.40
N GLY A 77 6.45 -17.08 5.56
CA GLY A 77 5.07 -17.01 6.04
C GLY A 77 4.87 -17.70 7.40
N GLY A 78 5.93 -18.00 8.15
CA GLY A 78 5.88 -18.76 9.39
C GLY A 78 5.17 -18.00 10.52
N ALA A 79 4.09 -18.61 11.03
CA ALA A 79 3.61 -18.31 12.37
C ALA A 79 4.62 -18.92 13.38
N ALA A 80 5.29 -18.09 14.14
CA ALA A 80 6.14 -18.57 15.24
C ALA A 80 5.24 -18.87 16.45
N SER A 81 5.20 -20.11 16.90
CA SER A 81 4.56 -20.47 18.16
C SER A 81 5.59 -20.52 19.28
N GLY A 82 5.52 -19.60 20.22
CA GLY A 82 6.36 -19.60 21.41
C GLY A 82 5.95 -20.64 22.41
N THR A 83 6.92 -21.24 23.07
CA THR A 83 6.73 -22.26 24.11
C THR A 83 6.12 -21.63 25.37
N ALA A 84 5.07 -22.26 25.88
CA ALA A 84 4.43 -21.87 27.13
C ALA A 84 5.38 -21.99 28.33
N GLY A 85 5.65 -20.90 29.00
CA GLY A 85 6.34 -20.85 30.28
C GLY A 85 5.35 -20.73 31.44
N SER A 86 5.78 -21.14 32.61
CA SER A 86 5.02 -21.30 33.84
C SER A 86 4.16 -20.08 34.28
N SER A 87 3.20 -20.32 35.10
CA SER A 87 2.00 -19.60 35.55
C SER A 87 2.08 -18.14 36.04
N SER A 88 3.18 -17.42 35.85
CA SER A 88 3.32 -16.00 36.23
C SER A 88 3.98 -15.12 35.17
N GLY A 89 4.17 -15.60 33.96
CA GLY A 89 4.88 -14.91 32.90
C GLY A 89 4.06 -13.90 32.08
N ALA A 90 4.77 -13.07 31.31
CA ALA A 90 4.18 -12.20 30.31
C ALA A 90 4.24 -12.86 28.92
N GLY A 91 3.15 -12.81 28.15
CA GLY A 91 3.12 -13.23 26.74
C GLY A 91 3.08 -12.03 25.80
N VAL A 92 4.05 -11.94 24.87
CA VAL A 92 4.09 -10.86 23.88
C VAL A 92 4.28 -11.43 22.48
N GLY A 93 3.35 -11.12 21.56
CA GLY A 93 3.47 -11.46 20.15
C GLY A 93 3.57 -10.21 19.30
N ALA A 94 4.56 -10.13 18.42
CA ALA A 94 4.72 -8.97 17.54
C ALA A 94 5.03 -9.37 16.09
N ALA A 95 4.56 -8.56 15.15
CA ALA A 95 4.82 -8.73 13.72
C ALA A 95 5.29 -7.41 13.10
N PHE A 96 6.26 -7.49 12.20
CA PHE A 96 6.80 -6.37 11.48
C PHE A 96 6.91 -6.71 10.00
N ALA A 97 6.31 -5.89 9.13
CA ALA A 97 6.44 -6.02 7.68
C ALA A 97 6.87 -4.68 7.06
N MET A 98 7.90 -4.70 6.23
CA MET A 98 8.43 -3.52 5.57
C MET A 98 8.62 -3.78 4.07
N ILE A 99 8.25 -2.79 3.25
CA ILE A 99 8.68 -2.68 1.86
C ILE A 99 9.33 -1.33 1.67
N TYR A 100 10.52 -1.35 1.12
CA TYR A 100 11.20 -0.18 0.60
C TYR A 100 11.44 -0.39 -0.90
N ALA A 101 10.76 0.38 -1.74
CA ALA A 101 10.86 0.31 -3.19
C ALA A 101 11.39 1.64 -3.73
N TYR A 102 12.42 1.55 -4.55
CA TYR A 102 12.97 2.67 -5.31
C TYR A 102 13.04 2.25 -6.78
N ASP A 103 12.06 2.69 -7.56
CA ASP A 103 11.90 2.24 -8.93
C ASP A 103 12.08 3.40 -9.91
N GLN A 104 12.89 3.20 -10.95
CA GLN A 104 13.11 4.16 -12.01
C GLN A 104 12.81 3.54 -13.37
N THR A 105 11.89 4.16 -14.12
CA THR A 105 11.55 3.75 -15.48
C THR A 105 11.77 4.92 -16.44
N LYS A 106 12.69 4.77 -17.38
CA LYS A 106 13.11 5.88 -18.25
C LYS A 106 13.15 5.47 -19.72
N ALA A 107 12.45 6.22 -20.56
CA ALA A 107 12.57 6.18 -22.01
C ALA A 107 13.12 7.53 -22.49
N GLU A 108 14.26 7.53 -23.19
CA GLU A 108 14.95 8.80 -23.51
C GLU A 108 15.50 8.84 -24.93
N ILE A 109 15.36 9.98 -25.56
CA ILE A 109 16.13 10.37 -26.75
C ILE A 109 17.11 11.44 -26.31
N GLY A 110 18.41 11.17 -26.49
CA GLY A 110 19.49 12.09 -26.12
C GLY A 110 19.50 13.37 -26.95
N ASP A 111 20.22 14.34 -26.44
CA ASP A 111 20.37 15.65 -27.07
C ASP A 111 20.92 15.60 -28.50
N GLN A 112 20.49 16.53 -29.35
CA GLN A 112 20.97 16.70 -30.73
C GLN A 112 20.70 15.48 -31.63
N ALA A 113 19.83 14.56 -31.25
CA ALA A 113 19.46 13.44 -32.11
C ALA A 113 18.64 13.93 -33.32
N GLN A 114 18.77 13.21 -34.45
CA GLN A 114 18.02 13.47 -35.68
C GLN A 114 17.26 12.18 -36.05
N ILE A 115 15.94 12.25 -36.11
CA ILE A 115 15.10 11.09 -36.38
C ILE A 115 14.16 11.40 -37.53
N THR A 116 14.26 10.61 -38.59
CA THR A 116 13.28 10.59 -39.68
C THR A 116 12.59 9.24 -39.69
N ALA A 117 11.26 9.23 -39.50
CA ALA A 117 10.50 8.00 -39.37
C ALA A 117 9.04 8.19 -39.79
N LYS A 118 8.29 7.09 -39.83
CA LYS A 118 6.85 7.15 -40.01
C LYS A 118 6.20 7.72 -38.75
N SER A 119 6.46 7.13 -37.59
CA SER A 119 6.05 7.66 -36.28
C SER A 119 7.15 7.50 -35.25
N LEU A 120 7.08 8.27 -34.17
CA LEU A 120 7.97 8.13 -33.04
C LEU A 120 7.16 7.99 -31.75
N THR A 121 7.46 6.94 -30.99
CA THR A 121 6.93 6.73 -29.65
C THR A 121 8.07 6.71 -28.63
N VAL A 122 8.01 7.56 -27.63
CA VAL A 122 8.86 7.55 -26.44
C VAL A 122 7.95 7.29 -25.24
N ASN A 123 8.02 6.09 -24.66
CA ASN A 123 7.05 5.65 -23.67
C ASN A 123 7.74 5.05 -22.46
N ALA A 124 7.50 5.62 -21.29
CA ALA A 124 7.92 5.08 -20.00
C ALA A 124 6.69 4.74 -19.17
N GLN A 125 6.60 3.49 -18.70
CA GLN A 125 5.43 3.04 -17.96
C GLN A 125 5.80 2.19 -16.77
N LYS A 126 5.25 2.53 -15.59
CA LYS A 126 5.10 1.61 -14.47
C LYS A 126 3.67 1.09 -14.45
N GLN A 127 3.51 -0.20 -14.69
CA GLN A 127 2.22 -0.83 -14.86
C GLN A 127 1.81 -1.67 -13.66
N GLU A 128 0.51 -1.81 -13.48
CA GLU A 128 -0.07 -2.80 -12.58
C GLU A 128 0.27 -4.22 -13.05
N VAL A 129 0.74 -5.06 -12.14
CA VAL A 129 0.97 -6.49 -12.43
C VAL A 129 -0.36 -7.22 -12.46
N LYS A 130 -0.75 -7.68 -13.64
CA LYS A 130 -1.92 -8.57 -13.80
C LYS A 130 -1.45 -10.02 -13.67
N ILE A 131 -1.70 -10.64 -12.52
CA ILE A 131 -1.48 -12.08 -12.34
C ILE A 131 -2.80 -12.79 -12.56
N ASN A 132 -2.83 -13.75 -13.48
CA ASN A 132 -3.98 -14.63 -13.64
C ASN A 132 -4.10 -15.51 -12.38
N ALA A 133 -5.20 -15.38 -11.64
CA ALA A 133 -5.46 -16.15 -10.42
C ALA A 133 -5.33 -17.68 -10.64
N ALA A 134 -5.57 -18.16 -11.86
CA ALA A 134 -5.43 -19.57 -12.22
C ALA A 134 -3.99 -20.10 -12.20
N ASP A 135 -2.98 -19.25 -12.38
CA ASP A 135 -1.57 -19.70 -12.46
C ASP A 135 -0.90 -19.78 -11.07
N GLY A 136 -1.39 -19.02 -10.07
CA GLY A 136 -0.85 -19.01 -8.72
C GLY A 136 -1.34 -20.16 -7.83
N ILE A 137 -2.55 -20.68 -8.07
CA ILE A 137 -3.17 -21.71 -7.21
C ILE A 137 -2.68 -23.13 -7.53
N LYS A 138 -2.14 -23.38 -8.73
CA LYS A 138 -1.65 -24.69 -9.15
C LYS A 138 -0.45 -25.20 -8.33
N ASN A 139 0.22 -24.38 -7.56
CA ASN A 139 1.45 -24.71 -6.85
C ASN A 139 1.34 -24.63 -5.33
N ILE A 140 0.14 -24.53 -4.75
CA ILE A 140 -0.02 -24.70 -3.29
C ILE A 140 -0.23 -26.20 -3.03
N GLU A 141 0.84 -26.95 -3.01
CA GLU A 141 0.85 -28.27 -2.38
C GLU A 141 0.85 -28.07 -0.88
N ILE A 142 -0.28 -28.37 -0.22
CA ILE A 142 -0.33 -28.51 1.23
C ILE A 142 0.26 -29.89 1.57
N ASN A 143 1.55 -30.03 1.46
CA ASN A 143 2.32 -31.19 1.91
C ASN A 143 2.89 -30.88 3.29
N GLY A 144 2.07 -31.05 4.33
CA GLY A 144 2.53 -30.97 5.69
C GLY A 144 1.49 -31.50 6.65
N VAL A 145 1.67 -32.70 7.14
CA VAL A 145 0.93 -33.20 8.30
C VAL A 145 1.44 -32.43 9.51
N ILE A 146 0.71 -31.41 9.94
CA ILE A 146 0.96 -30.77 11.25
C ILE A 146 0.24 -31.62 12.27
N THR A 147 0.95 -32.52 12.90
CA THR A 147 0.51 -33.26 14.08
C THR A 147 0.92 -32.50 15.34
N THR A 148 0.12 -31.56 15.77
CA THR A 148 0.08 -31.15 17.18
C THR A 148 -1.13 -31.83 17.82
N GLY A 149 -0.97 -32.38 19.01
CA GLY A 149 -1.86 -33.36 19.65
C GLY A 149 -3.32 -33.01 19.88
N ALA A 150 -3.85 -31.95 19.29
CA ALA A 150 -5.25 -31.52 19.38
C ALA A 150 -5.91 -31.24 18.03
N THR A 151 -5.19 -31.35 16.91
CA THR A 151 -5.73 -31.05 15.58
C THR A 151 -5.53 -32.25 14.67
N GLN A 152 -6.62 -32.88 14.22
CA GLN A 152 -6.58 -33.94 13.23
C GLN A 152 -7.20 -33.44 11.92
N ILE A 153 -6.48 -33.63 10.81
CA ILE A 153 -7.07 -33.47 9.48
C ILE A 153 -7.50 -34.85 9.03
N LYS A 154 -8.80 -35.08 8.95
CA LYS A 154 -9.39 -36.31 8.44
C LYS A 154 -10.49 -35.94 7.44
N ASP A 155 -10.46 -36.59 6.26
CA ASP A 155 -11.46 -36.42 5.20
C ASP A 155 -11.67 -34.95 4.73
N GLY A 156 -10.58 -34.16 4.62
CA GLY A 156 -10.66 -32.78 4.18
C GLY A 156 -11.23 -31.79 5.19
N LYS A 157 -11.26 -32.15 6.48
CA LYS A 157 -11.79 -31.32 7.57
C LYS A 157 -10.77 -31.16 8.69
N ILE A 158 -10.67 -29.97 9.24
CA ILE A 158 -9.84 -29.65 10.42
C ILE A 158 -10.76 -29.73 11.65
N LYS A 159 -10.50 -30.68 12.53
CA LYS A 159 -11.19 -30.77 13.82
C LYS A 159 -10.38 -30.05 14.89
N ILE A 160 -10.98 -29.04 15.50
CA ILE A 160 -10.41 -28.33 16.65
C ILE A 160 -11.16 -28.81 17.88
N ASN A 161 -10.51 -29.62 18.75
CA ASN A 161 -11.08 -30.00 20.04
C ASN A 161 -10.98 -28.82 21.00
N THR A 162 -12.08 -28.09 21.15
CA THR A 162 -12.26 -27.17 22.27
C THR A 162 -12.75 -27.97 23.48
N THR A 163 -11.86 -28.29 24.40
CA THR A 163 -12.20 -28.93 25.65
C THR A 163 -12.90 -27.95 26.60
N ASN A 164 -14.15 -27.71 26.37
CA ASN A 164 -15.12 -27.40 27.40
C ASN A 164 -16.31 -28.35 27.18
N ASN A 165 -16.72 -29.06 28.21
CA ASN A 165 -17.72 -30.07 28.36
C ASN A 165 -19.05 -29.94 27.56
N ASP A 166 -19.03 -29.24 26.47
CA ASP A 166 -20.10 -29.11 25.49
C ASP A 166 -19.61 -29.72 24.17
N GLN A 167 -20.29 -30.76 23.70
CA GLN A 167 -19.91 -31.54 22.51
C GLN A 167 -20.20 -30.80 21.19
N SER A 168 -19.87 -29.54 21.07
CA SER A 168 -19.89 -28.82 19.79
C SER A 168 -18.50 -28.86 19.14
N GLU A 169 -18.29 -29.85 18.28
CA GLU A 169 -17.18 -29.88 17.35
C GLU A 169 -17.43 -28.81 16.28
N GLU A 170 -16.72 -27.71 16.32
CA GLU A 170 -16.67 -26.77 15.17
C GLU A 170 -15.80 -27.39 14.08
N GLU A 171 -16.43 -27.75 12.99
CA GLU A 171 -15.79 -28.34 11.82
C GLU A 171 -15.51 -27.27 10.77
N ILE A 172 -14.23 -26.85 10.61
CA ILE A 172 -13.83 -25.95 9.54
C ILE A 172 -13.54 -26.81 8.30
N LYS A 173 -14.29 -26.61 7.23
CA LYS A 173 -14.05 -27.30 5.97
C LYS A 173 -12.80 -26.73 5.27
N VAL A 174 -11.99 -27.61 4.69
CA VAL A 174 -10.81 -27.20 3.89
C VAL A 174 -11.23 -26.33 2.70
N SER A 175 -12.46 -26.51 2.17
CA SER A 175 -13.04 -25.61 1.15
C SER A 175 -13.13 -24.16 1.62
N ASP A 176 -13.48 -23.94 2.88
CA ASP A 176 -13.65 -22.57 3.42
C ASP A 176 -12.27 -21.89 3.58
N LEU A 177 -11.23 -22.66 3.90
CA LEU A 177 -9.84 -22.16 3.90
C LEU A 177 -9.32 -21.90 2.48
N ALA A 178 -9.73 -22.72 1.51
CA ALA A 178 -9.41 -22.48 0.10
C ALA A 178 -10.08 -21.20 -0.43
N ASP A 179 -11.33 -20.95 -0.04
CA ASP A 179 -12.04 -19.72 -0.41
C ASP A 179 -11.43 -18.48 0.25
N VAL A 180 -11.00 -18.58 1.51
CA VAL A 180 -10.25 -17.50 2.18
C VAL A 180 -8.92 -17.26 1.50
N ALA A 181 -8.18 -18.32 1.14
CA ALA A 181 -6.92 -18.21 0.42
C ALA A 181 -7.10 -17.62 -0.99
N LEU A 182 -8.17 -18.00 -1.69
CA LEU A 182 -8.52 -17.48 -3.00
C LEU A 182 -8.93 -15.99 -2.94
N ASN A 183 -9.72 -15.61 -1.94
CA ASN A 183 -10.09 -14.22 -1.72
C ASN A 183 -8.88 -13.37 -1.35
N LEU A 184 -7.98 -13.89 -0.52
CA LEU A 184 -6.72 -13.24 -0.19
C LEU A 184 -5.81 -13.12 -1.42
N TRP A 185 -5.73 -14.17 -2.26
CA TRP A 185 -5.00 -14.15 -3.52
C TRP A 185 -5.58 -13.12 -4.50
N ASN A 186 -6.89 -13.02 -4.62
CA ASN A 186 -7.54 -12.02 -5.46
C ASN A 186 -7.28 -10.59 -4.94
N LEU A 187 -7.20 -10.41 -3.63
CA LEU A 187 -6.80 -9.14 -3.03
C LEU A 187 -5.35 -8.76 -3.37
N LEU A 188 -4.46 -9.77 -3.48
CA LEU A 188 -3.05 -9.61 -3.81
C LEU A 188 -2.79 -9.50 -5.32
N ALA A 189 -3.65 -10.09 -6.17
CA ALA A 189 -3.37 -10.37 -7.57
C ALA A 189 -3.11 -9.11 -8.41
N ASN A 190 -3.68 -7.98 -8.06
CA ASN A 190 -3.59 -6.73 -8.83
C ASN A 190 -2.95 -5.58 -8.03
N LYS A 191 -2.04 -5.90 -7.11
CA LYS A 191 -1.37 -4.88 -6.27
C LYS A 191 0.13 -4.85 -6.54
N ASN A 192 0.68 -3.65 -6.72
CA ASN A 192 2.11 -3.44 -6.81
C ASN A 192 2.76 -3.69 -5.43
N TYR A 193 2.12 -3.18 -4.37
CA TYR A 193 2.61 -3.33 -3.00
C TYR A 193 1.54 -3.95 -2.10
N TYR A 194 1.94 -4.99 -1.37
CA TYR A 194 1.10 -5.62 -0.36
C TYR A 194 1.89 -5.83 0.93
N LEU A 195 1.43 -5.23 2.01
CA LEU A 195 2.01 -5.42 3.34
C LEU A 195 0.98 -5.95 4.31
N GLU A 196 1.38 -6.94 5.10
CA GLU A 196 0.56 -7.49 6.15
C GLU A 196 1.40 -7.79 7.39
N ALA A 197 1.04 -7.21 8.53
CA ALA A 197 1.61 -7.55 9.82
C ALA A 197 0.49 -7.84 10.81
N VAL A 198 0.47 -9.05 11.38
CA VAL A 198 -0.54 -9.46 12.37
C VAL A 198 0.16 -10.00 13.61
N GLY A 199 0.00 -9.30 14.73
CA GLY A 199 0.50 -9.68 16.04
C GLY A 199 -0.61 -10.25 16.91
N GLY A 200 -0.36 -11.36 17.61
CA GLY A 200 -1.33 -11.99 18.51
C GLY A 200 -0.70 -12.41 19.84
N SER A 201 -1.46 -12.28 20.92
CA SER A 201 -1.09 -12.84 22.22
C SER A 201 -2.36 -13.29 22.96
N ALA A 202 -2.39 -14.54 23.39
CA ALA A 202 -3.51 -15.06 24.17
C ALA A 202 -3.01 -15.83 25.39
N ALA A 203 -3.74 -15.71 26.51
CA ALA A 203 -3.42 -16.42 27.75
C ALA A 203 -4.69 -16.99 28.38
N ASP A 204 -4.67 -18.29 28.68
CA ASP A 204 -5.77 -19.02 29.33
C ASP A 204 -5.67 -19.02 30.86
N THR A 205 -4.49 -18.86 31.43
CA THR A 205 -4.27 -18.79 32.89
C THR A 205 -3.53 -17.52 33.23
N ALA A 206 -4.05 -16.79 34.19
CA ALA A 206 -3.62 -15.52 34.76
C ALA A 206 -2.14 -15.11 34.57
N PRO A 207 -1.62 -14.83 33.36
CA PRO A 207 -0.40 -14.05 33.25
C PRO A 207 -0.69 -12.65 33.75
N THR A 208 0.31 -12.02 34.28
CA THR A 208 0.21 -10.64 34.74
C THR A 208 0.04 -9.68 33.57
N PHE A 209 0.50 -10.05 32.38
CA PHE A 209 0.47 -9.21 31.19
C PHE A 209 0.39 -10.02 29.89
N THR A 210 -0.43 -9.53 28.94
CA THR A 210 -0.42 -9.97 27.54
C THR A 210 -0.23 -8.78 26.62
N GLY A 211 0.64 -8.90 25.62
CA GLY A 211 0.93 -7.84 24.66
C GLY A 211 0.88 -8.33 23.22
N ALA A 212 0.31 -7.53 22.32
CA ALA A 212 0.38 -7.79 20.89
C ALA A 212 0.80 -6.53 20.13
N GLY A 213 1.63 -6.68 19.12
CA GLY A 213 2.10 -5.58 18.29
C GLY A 213 2.07 -5.90 16.80
N SER A 214 1.70 -4.93 15.98
CA SER A 214 1.80 -5.02 14.53
C SER A 214 2.34 -3.72 13.94
N PHE A 215 3.31 -3.86 13.04
CA PHE A 215 3.96 -2.72 12.41
C PHE A 215 4.07 -2.97 10.91
N THR A 216 3.57 -2.04 10.10
CA THR A 216 3.79 -2.03 8.66
C THR A 216 4.44 -0.73 8.22
N VAL A 217 5.44 -0.83 7.35
CA VAL A 217 6.13 0.32 6.76
C VAL A 217 6.23 0.13 5.26
N LEU A 218 5.57 0.99 4.49
CA LEU A 218 5.71 1.09 3.05
C LEU A 218 6.41 2.40 2.71
N VAL A 219 7.56 2.31 2.05
CA VAL A 219 8.21 3.45 1.39
C VAL A 219 8.32 3.12 -0.09
N ALA A 220 7.61 3.85 -0.93
CA ALA A 220 7.63 3.71 -2.38
C ALA A 220 8.09 5.04 -3.01
N GLN A 221 9.16 4.99 -3.79
CA GLN A 221 9.68 6.12 -4.56
C GLN A 221 9.74 5.72 -6.02
N ASP A 222 8.89 6.34 -6.84
CA ASP A 222 8.73 6.00 -8.24
C ASP A 222 9.09 7.17 -9.13
N THR A 223 10.03 6.97 -10.05
CA THR A 223 10.37 7.96 -11.08
C THR A 223 10.09 7.36 -12.46
N VAL A 224 9.20 8.00 -13.22
CA VAL A 224 8.82 7.53 -14.58
C VAL A 224 9.00 8.68 -15.56
N GLU A 225 9.95 8.53 -16.48
CA GLU A 225 10.37 9.62 -17.37
C GLU A 225 10.34 9.21 -18.83
N ALA A 226 9.61 9.96 -19.66
CA ALA A 226 9.66 9.89 -21.12
C ALA A 226 10.22 11.21 -21.66
N LEU A 227 11.46 11.21 -22.11
CA LEU A 227 12.20 12.42 -22.40
C LEU A 227 12.67 12.46 -23.85
N VAL A 228 12.47 13.60 -24.50
CA VAL A 228 13.16 13.98 -25.74
C VAL A 228 14.13 15.10 -25.40
N GLY A 229 15.40 14.91 -25.66
CA GLY A 229 16.49 15.85 -25.33
C GLY A 229 16.37 17.19 -26.03
N LYS A 230 17.39 18.03 -25.81
CA LYS A 230 17.47 19.38 -26.39
C LYS A 230 18.04 19.36 -27.82
N ASN A 231 17.63 20.34 -28.62
CA ASN A 231 18.07 20.51 -30.02
C ASN A 231 17.81 19.24 -30.89
N VAL A 232 16.83 18.44 -30.58
CA VAL A 232 16.46 17.27 -31.36
C VAL A 232 15.67 17.69 -32.60
N VAL A 233 15.89 16.98 -33.72
CA VAL A 233 15.16 17.21 -34.98
C VAL A 233 14.36 15.96 -35.32
N LEU A 234 13.03 16.09 -35.38
CA LEU A 234 12.10 15.03 -35.70
C LEU A 234 11.35 15.34 -37.00
N VAL A 235 11.52 14.46 -37.99
CA VAL A 235 10.77 14.54 -39.26
C VAL A 235 9.92 13.28 -39.39
N LEU A 236 8.60 13.43 -39.19
CA LEU A 236 7.67 12.33 -39.06
C LEU A 236 6.54 12.45 -40.10
N THR A 237 5.95 11.32 -40.50
CA THR A 237 4.76 11.33 -41.36
C THR A 237 3.47 11.13 -40.61
N ASP A 238 3.45 10.30 -39.53
CA ASP A 238 2.24 9.93 -38.82
C ASP A 238 2.09 10.54 -37.41
N GLY A 239 3.18 10.91 -36.74
CA GLY A 239 3.04 11.59 -35.45
C GLY A 239 4.09 11.27 -34.39
N LEU A 240 4.01 12.01 -33.29
CA LEU A 240 4.87 11.89 -32.11
C LEU A 240 4.02 11.58 -30.88
N THR A 241 4.47 10.58 -30.12
CA THR A 241 3.92 10.28 -28.80
C THR A 241 5.05 10.25 -27.78
N VAL A 242 4.98 11.09 -26.76
CA VAL A 242 5.89 11.11 -25.60
C VAL A 242 5.02 10.92 -24.37
N THR A 243 5.07 9.73 -23.76
CA THR A 243 4.15 9.41 -22.65
C THR A 243 4.91 8.80 -21.48
N ALA A 244 4.66 9.34 -20.30
CA ALA A 244 5.09 8.77 -19.03
C ALA A 244 3.85 8.43 -18.19
N ALA A 245 3.78 7.23 -17.65
CA ALA A 245 2.65 6.83 -16.84
C ALA A 245 3.09 5.96 -15.66
N SER A 246 2.65 6.31 -14.45
CA SER A 246 2.78 5.48 -13.26
C SER A 246 1.40 5.09 -12.75
N LYS A 247 1.18 3.79 -12.57
CA LYS A 247 -0.03 3.28 -11.94
C LYS A 247 0.33 2.36 -10.80
N VAL A 248 0.07 2.83 -9.58
CA VAL A 248 0.39 2.13 -8.34
C VAL A 248 -0.89 1.74 -7.60
N ASN A 249 -1.01 0.45 -7.29
CA ASN A 249 -2.03 -0.07 -6.39
C ASN A 249 -1.36 -0.69 -5.16
N ALA A 250 -1.73 -0.25 -3.96
CA ALA A 250 -1.15 -0.73 -2.72
C ALA A 250 -2.20 -1.12 -1.68
N VAL A 251 -1.87 -2.11 -0.87
CA VAL A 251 -2.66 -2.52 0.29
C VAL A 251 -1.75 -2.70 1.48
N THR A 252 -2.08 -2.08 2.60
CA THR A 252 -1.41 -2.28 3.88
C THR A 252 -2.41 -2.75 4.93
N ILE A 253 -2.06 -3.82 5.63
CA ILE A 253 -2.89 -4.39 6.70
C ILE A 253 -2.00 -4.55 7.93
N ALA A 254 -2.35 -3.90 9.03
CA ALA A 254 -1.72 -4.13 10.32
C ALA A 254 -2.80 -4.48 11.35
N GLY A 255 -2.58 -5.55 12.10
CA GLY A 255 -3.53 -6.02 13.09
C GLY A 255 -2.87 -6.56 14.33
N SER A 256 -3.40 -6.22 15.52
CA SER A 256 -2.90 -6.77 16.78
C SER A 256 -4.06 -7.19 17.69
N VAL A 257 -3.93 -8.37 18.34
CA VAL A 257 -4.90 -8.85 19.30
C VAL A 257 -4.21 -9.36 20.54
N ALA A 258 -4.44 -8.71 21.69
CA ALA A 258 -4.01 -9.16 22.99
C ALA A 258 -5.21 -9.61 23.83
N TYR A 259 -5.21 -10.87 24.26
CA TYR A 259 -6.34 -11.47 25.01
C TYR A 259 -5.87 -12.17 26.26
N GLY A 260 -6.58 -11.97 27.37
CA GLY A 260 -6.32 -12.63 28.65
C GLY A 260 -5.42 -11.80 29.57
N GLY A 261 -5.05 -12.38 30.71
CA GLY A 261 -4.27 -11.69 31.73
C GLY A 261 -5.00 -10.62 32.53
N SER A 262 -4.38 -10.18 33.62
CA SER A 262 -4.89 -9.04 34.42
C SER A 262 -4.67 -7.71 33.69
N LYS A 263 -3.63 -7.64 32.85
CA LYS A 263 -3.33 -6.49 32.00
C LYS A 263 -3.11 -6.94 30.57
N SER A 264 -3.67 -6.22 29.62
CA SER A 264 -3.48 -6.49 28.19
C SER A 264 -3.19 -5.22 27.43
N ALA A 265 -2.34 -5.30 26.37
CA ALA A 265 -2.02 -4.17 25.50
C ALA A 265 -1.96 -4.61 24.04
N GLY A 266 -2.68 -3.92 23.14
CA GLY A 266 -2.61 -4.07 21.70
C GLY A 266 -2.04 -2.80 21.06
N ILE A 267 -1.05 -2.92 20.17
CA ILE A 267 -0.45 -1.79 19.47
C ILE A 267 -0.42 -2.08 17.98
N GLY A 268 -0.92 -1.13 17.18
CA GLY A 268 -0.83 -1.18 15.73
C GLY A 268 -0.18 0.08 15.17
N VAL A 269 0.79 -0.05 14.28
CA VAL A 269 1.40 1.08 13.59
C VAL A 269 1.46 0.77 12.09
N ASN A 270 0.96 1.72 11.30
CA ASN A 270 1.09 1.68 9.85
C ASN A 270 1.68 3.00 9.37
N THR A 271 2.79 2.92 8.65
CA THR A 271 3.45 4.08 8.04
C THR A 271 3.57 3.86 6.55
N ILE A 272 3.05 4.80 5.76
CA ILE A 272 3.09 4.77 4.31
C ILE A 272 3.68 6.10 3.83
N VAL A 273 4.76 6.01 3.07
CA VAL A 273 5.37 7.14 2.36
C VAL A 273 5.40 6.77 0.88
N ASN A 274 4.68 7.54 0.07
CA ASN A 274 4.69 7.41 -1.38
C ASN A 274 5.19 8.71 -2.00
N ASP A 275 6.19 8.60 -2.87
CA ASP A 275 6.75 9.70 -3.65
C ASP A 275 6.76 9.27 -5.12
N THR A 276 5.99 9.96 -5.98
CA THR A 276 5.85 9.60 -7.39
C THR A 276 6.13 10.81 -8.27
N ASP A 277 7.11 10.70 -9.15
CA ASP A 277 7.48 11.74 -10.13
C ASP A 277 7.32 11.19 -11.55
N VAL A 278 6.33 11.71 -12.29
CA VAL A 278 6.01 11.29 -13.66
C VAL A 278 6.23 12.45 -14.61
N ARG A 279 7.13 12.29 -15.58
CA ARG A 279 7.50 13.35 -16.50
C ARG A 279 7.48 12.93 -17.97
N ALA A 280 6.79 13.70 -18.80
CA ALA A 280 6.86 13.62 -20.25
C ALA A 280 7.35 14.97 -20.80
N GLU A 281 8.52 14.99 -21.41
CA GLU A 281 9.14 16.27 -21.83
C GLU A 281 9.68 16.26 -23.27
N LEU A 282 9.43 17.35 -24.00
CA LEU A 282 10.22 17.77 -25.15
C LEU A 282 11.23 18.83 -24.70
N GLY A 283 12.51 18.55 -24.87
CA GLY A 283 13.60 19.45 -24.50
C GLY A 283 13.64 20.73 -25.33
N ASP A 284 14.36 21.71 -24.82
CA ASP A 284 14.47 23.03 -25.41
C ASP A 284 14.99 22.98 -26.86
N LYS A 285 14.52 23.89 -27.72
CA LYS A 285 14.93 24.05 -29.11
C LYS A 285 14.73 22.81 -29.99
N THR A 286 13.89 21.90 -29.57
CA THR A 286 13.49 20.72 -30.35
C THR A 286 12.61 21.16 -31.51
N ASN A 287 12.83 20.56 -32.69
CA ASN A 287 12.04 20.81 -33.90
C ASN A 287 11.28 19.54 -34.30
N VAL A 288 9.96 19.62 -34.32
CA VAL A 288 9.05 18.51 -34.66
C VAL A 288 8.25 18.87 -35.91
N THR A 289 8.40 18.11 -36.97
CA THR A 289 7.59 18.24 -38.19
C THR A 289 6.84 16.93 -38.43
N VAL A 290 5.51 17.00 -38.53
CA VAL A 290 4.63 15.90 -38.89
C VAL A 290 3.92 16.26 -40.18
N SER A 291 4.24 15.56 -41.28
CA SER A 291 3.75 15.93 -42.62
C SER A 291 2.40 15.31 -43.01
N GLY A 292 1.98 14.22 -42.37
CA GLY A 292 0.71 13.52 -42.61
C GLY A 292 -0.43 13.98 -41.69
N ASN A 293 -1.36 13.06 -41.42
CA ASN A 293 -2.55 13.32 -40.58
C ASN A 293 -2.35 12.95 -39.10
N GLY A 294 -1.11 12.79 -38.66
CA GLY A 294 -0.81 12.39 -37.29
C GLY A 294 -0.91 13.53 -36.29
N ASN A 295 -0.74 13.18 -35.04
CA ASN A 295 -0.81 14.11 -33.91
C ASN A 295 0.50 14.17 -33.15
N VAL A 296 0.67 15.21 -32.34
CA VAL A 296 1.74 15.29 -31.31
C VAL A 296 1.06 15.20 -29.95
N LEU A 297 1.47 14.21 -29.16
CA LEU A 297 1.02 13.99 -27.80
C LEU A 297 2.20 13.96 -26.84
N ILE A 298 2.16 14.83 -25.84
CA ILE A 298 3.04 14.82 -24.66
C ILE A 298 2.15 14.60 -23.44
N SER A 299 2.27 13.47 -22.74
CA SER A 299 1.36 13.16 -21.63
C SER A 299 2.08 12.53 -20.45
N ALA A 300 1.83 13.08 -19.26
CA ALA A 300 2.25 12.52 -17.97
C ALA A 300 1.00 12.13 -17.16
N ASP A 301 0.97 10.90 -16.63
CA ASP A 301 -0.17 10.38 -15.87
C ASP A 301 0.30 9.64 -14.61
N GLY A 302 -0.10 10.11 -13.42
CA GLY A 302 0.31 9.58 -12.12
C GLY A 302 -0.88 9.10 -11.28
N ASP A 303 -1.16 7.79 -11.32
CA ASP A 303 -2.28 7.19 -10.60
C ASP A 303 -1.82 6.42 -9.35
N LEU A 304 -2.41 6.73 -8.19
CA LEU A 304 -2.26 5.99 -6.94
C LEU A 304 -3.61 5.50 -6.43
N ASN A 305 -3.70 4.22 -6.10
CA ASN A 305 -4.84 3.66 -5.38
C ASN A 305 -4.34 2.86 -4.17
N LEU A 306 -4.63 3.34 -2.96
CA LEU A 306 -4.16 2.78 -1.71
C LEU A 306 -5.30 2.43 -0.77
N VAL A 307 -5.28 1.20 -0.25
CA VAL A 307 -6.15 0.74 0.84
C VAL A 307 -5.29 0.45 2.07
N SER A 308 -5.62 1.07 3.18
CA SER A 308 -4.94 0.91 4.47
C SER A 308 -5.91 0.45 5.54
N VAL A 309 -5.63 -0.68 6.17
CA VAL A 309 -6.44 -1.21 7.27
C VAL A 309 -5.55 -1.43 8.49
N LEU A 310 -5.88 -0.78 9.59
CA LEU A 310 -5.15 -0.86 10.83
C LEU A 310 -6.12 -1.08 12.00
N VAL A 311 -6.04 -2.24 12.63
CA VAL A 311 -6.94 -2.59 13.73
C VAL A 311 -6.15 -3.19 14.91
N ALA A 312 -6.42 -2.73 16.13
CA ALA A 312 -5.90 -3.34 17.33
C ALA A 312 -7.01 -3.69 18.31
N ALA A 313 -6.86 -4.79 19.01
CA ALA A 313 -7.78 -5.17 20.08
C ALA A 313 -7.02 -5.62 21.34
N SER A 314 -7.53 -5.23 22.50
CA SER A 314 -6.98 -5.61 23.79
C SER A 314 -8.12 -5.97 24.74
N VAL A 315 -8.07 -7.20 25.27
CA VAL A 315 -9.08 -7.69 26.21
C VAL A 315 -8.39 -8.26 27.44
N SER A 316 -8.56 -7.64 28.60
CA SER A 316 -8.15 -8.23 29.88
C SER A 316 -9.30 -9.05 30.48
N SER A 317 -8.98 -10.27 30.93
CA SER A 317 -9.94 -11.19 31.50
C SER A 317 -9.30 -11.90 32.70
N THR A 318 -9.97 -11.90 33.86
CA THR A 318 -9.59 -12.76 34.99
C THR A 318 -10.64 -13.86 35.16
N LYS A 319 -10.19 -15.07 35.54
CA LYS A 319 -11.12 -16.15 35.92
C LYS A 319 -12.01 -15.70 37.08
N THR A 320 -13.27 -16.08 37.00
CA THR A 320 -14.28 -15.93 38.08
C THR A 320 -13.72 -16.52 39.36
N GLY A 321 -13.54 -15.72 40.41
CA GLY A 321 -13.08 -16.15 41.75
C GLY A 321 -11.76 -15.57 42.21
N SER A 322 -11.02 -14.84 41.39
CA SER A 322 -9.81 -14.09 41.81
C SER A 322 -10.20 -12.70 42.29
N THR A 323 -10.10 -12.45 43.58
CA THR A 323 -10.47 -11.17 44.23
C THR A 323 -9.34 -10.14 44.22
N SER A 324 -8.25 -10.37 43.55
CA SER A 324 -7.07 -9.52 43.71
C SER A 324 -6.40 -9.15 42.38
N GLY A 325 -6.61 -7.91 41.97
CA GLY A 325 -5.82 -7.27 40.92
C GLY A 325 -6.64 -6.26 40.10
N THR A 326 -6.05 -5.08 39.91
CA THR A 326 -6.61 -4.07 38.99
C THR A 326 -6.50 -4.59 37.55
N GLN A 327 -7.64 -4.86 36.93
CA GLN A 327 -7.66 -5.23 35.53
C GLN A 327 -7.50 -3.98 34.66
N ALA A 328 -6.70 -4.10 33.58
CA ALA A 328 -6.54 -3.01 32.64
C ALA A 328 -6.37 -3.55 31.21
N ALA A 329 -7.04 -2.93 30.25
CA ALA A 329 -6.81 -3.15 28.83
C ALA A 329 -6.44 -1.83 28.16
N GLY A 330 -5.34 -1.84 27.42
CA GLY A 330 -4.88 -0.69 26.64
C GLY A 330 -4.78 -1.05 25.16
N GLU A 331 -5.23 -0.16 24.30
CA GLU A 331 -5.07 -0.29 22.86
C GLU A 331 -4.55 1.03 22.29
N GLY A 332 -3.63 0.95 21.32
CA GLY A 332 -3.11 2.09 20.59
C GLY A 332 -2.89 1.79 19.12
N VAL A 333 -3.45 2.60 18.23
CA VAL A 333 -3.17 2.50 16.79
C VAL A 333 -2.73 3.84 16.22
N VAL A 334 -1.72 3.79 15.35
CA VAL A 334 -1.18 4.97 14.67
C VAL A 334 -1.08 4.68 13.18
N ASN A 335 -1.80 5.44 12.39
CA ASN A 335 -1.71 5.41 10.93
C ASN A 335 -1.11 6.71 10.40
N ILE A 336 -0.05 6.60 9.60
CA ILE A 336 0.60 7.73 8.95
C ILE A 336 0.62 7.46 7.45
N PHE A 337 0.03 8.37 6.68
CA PHE A 337 0.10 8.37 5.23
C PHE A 337 0.66 9.69 4.73
N ILE A 338 1.77 9.63 4.03
CA ILE A 338 2.42 10.76 3.36
C ILE A 338 2.50 10.43 1.88
N ASN A 339 1.93 11.29 1.05
CA ASN A 339 1.97 11.17 -0.40
C ASN A 339 2.47 12.48 -1.03
N ASP A 340 3.52 12.38 -1.84
CA ASP A 340 3.97 13.42 -2.75
C ASP A 340 3.86 12.88 -4.18
N ASN A 341 3.01 13.49 -5.00
CA ASN A 341 2.77 13.05 -6.36
C ASN A 341 2.94 14.20 -7.33
N LYS A 342 3.74 13.97 -8.39
CA LYS A 342 3.99 14.94 -9.45
C LYS A 342 3.72 14.31 -10.80
N ALA A 343 2.90 15.00 -11.63
CA ALA A 343 2.72 14.66 -13.03
C ALA A 343 2.98 15.90 -13.90
N ILE A 344 4.04 15.85 -14.69
CA ILE A 344 4.52 17.01 -15.47
C ILE A 344 4.60 16.64 -16.94
N ALA A 345 3.76 17.27 -17.76
CA ALA A 345 3.85 17.24 -19.22
C ALA A 345 4.36 18.58 -19.72
N LYS A 346 5.54 18.58 -20.36
CA LYS A 346 6.22 19.84 -20.70
C LYS A 346 6.76 19.86 -22.13
N VAL A 347 6.53 20.96 -22.80
CA VAL A 347 7.26 21.39 -23.99
C VAL A 347 8.26 22.46 -23.58
N GLY A 348 9.54 22.29 -23.90
CA GLY A 348 10.62 23.19 -23.53
C GLY A 348 10.57 24.55 -24.24
N ASP A 349 11.57 25.39 -23.94
CA ASP A 349 11.68 26.72 -24.51
C ASP A 349 12.16 26.68 -25.98
N ALA A 350 11.71 27.62 -26.78
CA ALA A 350 12.04 27.77 -28.19
C ALA A 350 11.82 26.52 -29.05
N VAL A 351 10.88 25.67 -28.67
CA VAL A 351 10.46 24.48 -29.42
C VAL A 351 9.63 24.91 -30.63
N VAL A 352 9.82 24.22 -31.76
CA VAL A 352 9.02 24.39 -32.96
C VAL A 352 8.24 23.09 -33.25
N ILE A 353 6.92 23.16 -33.32
CA ILE A 353 6.05 22.04 -33.67
C ILE A 353 5.18 22.41 -34.86
N SER A 354 5.26 21.62 -35.93
CA SER A 354 4.43 21.80 -37.14
C SER A 354 3.66 20.51 -37.43
N VAL A 355 2.33 20.56 -37.30
CA VAL A 355 1.39 19.46 -37.52
C VAL A 355 0.21 19.98 -38.36
N PRO A 356 0.38 20.22 -39.65
CA PRO A 356 -0.59 20.96 -40.47
C PRO A 356 -1.96 20.30 -40.62
N ASN A 357 -2.11 19.01 -40.32
CA ASN A 357 -3.38 18.27 -40.45
C ASN A 357 -3.89 17.65 -39.13
N GLY A 358 -3.16 17.77 -38.04
CA GLY A 358 -3.46 17.08 -36.77
C GLY A 358 -3.56 18.01 -35.57
N ASN A 359 -3.50 17.41 -34.41
CA ASN A 359 -3.58 18.06 -33.11
C ASN A 359 -2.24 18.08 -32.40
N VAL A 360 -2.06 19.06 -31.51
CA VAL A 360 -0.97 19.09 -30.52
C VAL A 360 -1.61 19.05 -29.14
N THR A 361 -1.27 18.03 -28.35
CA THR A 361 -1.81 17.87 -26.99
C THR A 361 -0.65 17.78 -25.99
N VAL A 362 -0.71 18.63 -24.97
CA VAL A 362 0.16 18.57 -23.78
C VAL A 362 -0.74 18.30 -22.59
N LYS A 363 -0.63 17.11 -21.99
CA LYS A 363 -1.57 16.69 -20.95
C LYS A 363 -0.86 16.17 -19.72
N ALA A 364 -1.19 16.70 -18.55
CA ALA A 364 -0.80 16.15 -17.26
C ALA A 364 -2.05 15.69 -16.50
N ALA A 365 -2.02 14.48 -15.96
CA ALA A 365 -3.15 13.94 -15.21
C ALA A 365 -2.69 13.21 -13.95
N SER A 366 -3.54 13.20 -12.93
CA SER A 366 -3.33 12.41 -11.71
C SER A 366 -4.65 11.97 -11.11
N LYS A 367 -4.65 10.73 -10.62
CA LYS A 367 -5.77 10.20 -9.84
C LYS A 367 -5.26 9.57 -8.56
N ILE A 368 -5.63 10.16 -7.42
CA ILE A 368 -5.29 9.65 -6.09
C ILE A 368 -6.55 9.08 -5.43
N GLY A 369 -6.52 7.78 -5.14
CA GLY A 369 -7.51 7.07 -4.33
C GLY A 369 -6.90 6.60 -3.03
N TYR A 370 -7.40 7.07 -1.89
CA TYR A 370 -7.01 6.58 -0.58
C TYR A 370 -8.23 6.14 0.22
N THR A 371 -8.17 4.90 0.75
CA THR A 371 -9.16 4.42 1.71
C THR A 371 -8.44 3.91 2.95
N GLY A 372 -8.61 4.60 4.07
CA GLY A 372 -8.02 4.27 5.38
C GLY A 372 -9.08 3.86 6.39
N ILE A 373 -8.88 2.71 7.04
CA ILE A 373 -9.67 2.25 8.18
C ILE A 373 -8.73 2.04 9.36
N VAL A 374 -8.91 2.82 10.40
CA VAL A 374 -8.08 2.81 11.60
C VAL A 374 -8.98 2.66 12.80
N GLY A 375 -8.73 1.66 13.63
CA GLY A 375 -9.60 1.47 14.77
C GLY A 375 -9.08 0.51 15.82
N GLY A 376 -9.71 0.56 17.00
CA GLY A 376 -9.34 -0.30 18.08
C GLY A 376 -10.42 -0.55 19.10
N LEU A 377 -10.21 -1.59 19.92
CA LEU A 377 -11.09 -1.93 21.02
C LEU A 377 -10.28 -2.32 22.27
N ALA A 378 -10.47 -1.59 23.35
CA ALA A 378 -9.96 -1.95 24.68
C ALA A 378 -11.11 -2.38 25.61
N LYS A 379 -11.11 -3.65 26.07
CA LYS A 379 -12.13 -4.16 27.01
C LYS A 379 -11.50 -4.72 28.26
N SER A 380 -11.95 -4.29 29.43
CA SER A 380 -11.46 -4.73 30.74
C SER A 380 -12.56 -4.86 31.76
N GLY A 381 -12.35 -5.69 32.77
CA GLY A 381 -13.16 -5.68 33.99
C GLY A 381 -12.84 -4.48 34.91
N GLY A 382 -11.72 -3.77 34.72
CA GLY A 382 -11.32 -2.57 35.47
C GLY A 382 -11.22 -1.35 34.56
N HIS A 383 -10.04 -1.06 34.05
CA HIS A 383 -9.79 0.13 33.21
C HIS A 383 -9.62 -0.24 31.74
N GLY A 384 -10.36 0.42 30.84
CA GLY A 384 -10.24 0.29 29.38
C GLY A 384 -9.78 1.62 28.75
N ILE A 385 -8.64 1.64 28.07
CA ILE A 385 -8.10 2.83 27.40
C ILE A 385 -7.81 2.49 25.95
N GLY A 386 -8.46 3.21 25.04
CA GLY A 386 -8.25 3.09 23.60
C GLY A 386 -7.85 4.40 22.94
N ALA A 387 -6.86 4.37 22.07
CA ALA A 387 -6.42 5.52 21.31
C ALA A 387 -6.11 5.17 19.85
N SER A 388 -6.78 5.82 18.91
CA SER A 388 -6.52 5.68 17.48
C SER A 388 -6.12 7.03 16.89
N VAL A 389 -4.95 7.10 16.26
CA VAL A 389 -4.43 8.33 15.64
C VAL A 389 -4.27 8.10 14.14
N SER A 390 -4.76 9.03 13.33
CA SER A 390 -4.50 9.05 11.89
C SER A 390 -3.92 10.38 11.46
N VAL A 391 -2.80 10.33 10.74
CA VAL A 391 -2.16 11.49 10.11
C VAL A 391 -2.11 11.24 8.61
N LEU A 392 -2.69 12.16 7.85
CA LEU A 392 -2.73 12.13 6.39
C LEU A 392 -2.10 13.41 5.85
N VAL A 393 -1.07 13.28 5.03
CA VAL A 393 -0.47 14.38 4.29
C VAL A 393 -0.45 14.01 2.82
N VAL A 394 -1.14 14.80 1.99
CA VAL A 394 -1.18 14.62 0.54
C VAL A 394 -0.73 15.91 -0.13
N ASN A 395 0.27 15.81 -1.00
CA ASN A 395 0.70 16.84 -1.91
C ASN A 395 0.57 16.32 -3.34
N ASN A 396 -0.10 17.08 -4.23
CA ASN A 396 -0.35 16.67 -5.60
C ASN A 396 -0.07 17.84 -6.55
N GLU A 397 0.99 17.74 -7.37
CA GLU A 397 1.41 18.76 -8.31
C GLU A 397 1.22 18.27 -9.74
N ILE A 398 0.29 18.90 -10.47
CA ILE A 398 -0.05 18.57 -11.85
C ILE A 398 0.22 19.76 -12.72
N LEU A 399 1.11 19.60 -13.71
CA LEU A 399 1.55 20.67 -14.58
C LEU A 399 1.58 20.25 -16.04
N ALA A 400 0.71 20.84 -16.85
CA ALA A 400 0.79 20.80 -18.30
C ALA A 400 1.29 22.14 -18.82
N GLN A 401 2.44 22.17 -19.49
CA GLN A 401 3.09 23.44 -19.83
C GLN A 401 3.72 23.43 -21.23
N THR A 402 3.55 24.53 -21.97
CA THR A 402 4.46 24.90 -23.05
C THR A 402 5.44 25.98 -22.56
N GLY A 403 6.71 25.90 -22.97
CA GLY A 403 7.76 26.86 -22.63
C GLY A 403 7.59 28.20 -23.30
N ASN A 404 8.62 29.03 -23.19
CA ASN A 404 8.66 30.36 -23.79
C ASN A 404 9.32 30.38 -25.18
N GLY A 405 8.89 31.28 -26.03
CA GLY A 405 9.43 31.42 -27.40
C GLY A 405 9.07 30.26 -28.32
N VAL A 406 8.01 29.48 -27.99
CA VAL A 406 7.58 28.35 -28.81
C VAL A 406 6.87 28.80 -30.08
N THR A 407 6.94 27.97 -31.13
CA THR A 407 6.14 28.13 -32.35
C THR A 407 5.39 26.83 -32.59
N ILE A 408 4.09 26.82 -32.36
CA ILE A 408 3.25 25.63 -32.50
C ILE A 408 2.17 25.87 -33.56
N THR A 409 2.20 25.06 -34.62
CA THR A 409 1.21 25.07 -35.69
C THR A 409 0.51 23.72 -35.74
N ALA A 410 -0.80 23.72 -35.51
CA ALA A 410 -1.68 22.55 -35.61
C ALA A 410 -2.80 22.82 -36.64
N GLY A 411 -3.08 21.88 -37.50
CA GLY A 411 -4.18 22.01 -38.46
C GLY A 411 -5.56 21.92 -37.82
N GLN A 412 -5.65 21.31 -36.63
CA GLN A 412 -6.92 21.14 -35.92
C GLN A 412 -6.89 21.87 -34.57
N LYS A 413 -6.41 21.26 -33.52
CA LYS A 413 -6.48 21.77 -32.16
C LYS A 413 -5.15 21.79 -31.44
N ILE A 414 -4.91 22.82 -30.65
CA ILE A 414 -3.88 22.84 -29.61
C ILE A 414 -4.58 22.70 -28.26
N HIS A 415 -4.17 21.70 -27.48
CA HIS A 415 -4.76 21.44 -26.17
C HIS A 415 -3.67 21.34 -25.10
N VAL A 416 -3.72 22.21 -24.09
CA VAL A 416 -2.88 22.16 -22.89
C VAL A 416 -3.82 21.87 -21.71
N ASP A 417 -3.70 20.68 -21.13
CA ASP A 417 -4.69 20.14 -20.20
C ASP A 417 -4.04 19.59 -18.94
N ALA A 418 -4.49 20.04 -17.77
CA ALA A 418 -4.10 19.53 -16.47
C ALA A 418 -5.32 19.04 -15.71
N ASP A 419 -5.35 17.76 -15.34
CA ASP A 419 -6.50 17.13 -14.67
C ASP A 419 -6.06 16.44 -13.38
N SER A 420 -6.68 16.81 -12.25
CA SER A 420 -6.44 16.21 -10.94
C SER A 420 -7.73 15.67 -10.34
N LYS A 421 -7.69 14.39 -9.92
CA LYS A 421 -8.81 13.78 -9.22
C LYS A 421 -8.36 13.09 -7.95
N GLU A 422 -8.82 13.59 -6.82
CA GLU A 422 -8.50 13.05 -5.51
C GLU A 422 -9.75 12.51 -4.81
N THR A 423 -9.68 11.29 -4.30
CA THR A 423 -10.73 10.68 -3.48
C THR A 423 -10.10 10.11 -2.23
N ILE A 424 -10.36 10.73 -1.10
CA ILE A 424 -9.80 10.38 0.20
C ILE A 424 -10.93 10.01 1.13
N VAL A 425 -10.90 8.77 1.63
CA VAL A 425 -11.83 8.26 2.63
C VAL A 425 -11.02 7.77 3.82
N ALA A 426 -11.24 8.33 4.99
CA ALA A 426 -10.59 7.91 6.22
C ALA A 426 -11.62 7.70 7.34
N VAL A 427 -11.62 6.51 7.92
CA VAL A 427 -12.45 6.15 9.06
C VAL A 427 -11.56 5.84 10.24
N VAL A 428 -11.67 6.62 11.32
CA VAL A 428 -10.87 6.47 12.53
C VAL A 428 -11.82 6.28 13.71
N VAL A 429 -11.91 5.05 14.22
CA VAL A 429 -12.87 4.74 15.29
C VAL A 429 -12.18 4.00 16.43
N ASN A 430 -12.61 4.25 17.63
CA ASN A 430 -12.09 3.57 18.81
C ASN A 430 -13.19 3.23 19.81
N GLY A 431 -13.03 2.09 20.49
CA GLY A 431 -13.89 1.65 21.55
C GLY A 431 -13.12 1.38 22.84
N ALA A 432 -13.70 1.75 23.98
CA ALA A 432 -13.21 1.37 25.30
C ALA A 432 -14.34 0.89 26.19
N ALA A 433 -14.14 -0.20 26.93
CA ALA A 433 -15.13 -0.70 27.86
C ALA A 433 -14.50 -1.13 29.20
N ALA A 434 -15.12 -0.70 30.28
CA ALA A 434 -14.82 -1.12 31.66
C ALA A 434 -16.08 -1.77 32.24
N THR A 435 -16.08 -3.13 32.39
CA THR A 435 -17.31 -3.91 32.65
C THR A 435 -17.33 -4.58 34.02
N GLY A 436 -16.42 -4.27 34.93
CA GLY A 436 -16.34 -4.86 36.26
C GLY A 436 -17.31 -4.24 37.28
N ALA A 437 -17.54 -4.96 38.38
CA ALA A 437 -18.41 -4.50 39.48
C ALA A 437 -17.82 -3.37 40.31
N ASN A 438 -16.51 -3.12 40.20
CA ASN A 438 -15.81 -2.03 40.89
C ASN A 438 -15.63 -0.86 39.92
N SER A 439 -15.46 0.36 40.49
CA SER A 439 -15.30 1.60 39.73
C SER A 439 -14.19 1.49 38.65
N GLY A 440 -14.58 1.20 37.43
CA GLY A 440 -13.70 1.16 36.27
C GLY A 440 -13.80 2.45 35.45
N VAL A 441 -12.72 2.81 34.75
CA VAL A 441 -12.69 3.96 33.82
C VAL A 441 -12.50 3.46 32.40
N ALA A 442 -13.36 3.91 31.49
CA ALA A 442 -13.21 3.68 30.05
C ALA A 442 -12.92 5.02 29.36
N VAL A 443 -11.89 5.04 28.52
CA VAL A 443 -11.51 6.22 27.72
C VAL A 443 -11.25 5.78 26.28
N ALA A 444 -11.90 6.45 25.32
CA ALA A 444 -11.68 6.23 23.90
C ALA A 444 -11.37 7.57 23.20
N VAL A 445 -10.26 7.63 22.46
CA VAL A 445 -9.80 8.84 21.77
C VAL A 445 -9.43 8.51 20.33
N SER A 446 -9.87 9.32 19.36
CA SER A 446 -9.65 9.07 17.93
C SER A 446 -9.32 10.35 17.14
N PRO A 447 -8.18 11.02 17.41
CA PRO A 447 -7.80 12.19 16.63
C PRO A 447 -7.41 11.82 15.18
N SER A 448 -7.76 12.71 14.25
CA SER A 448 -7.32 12.64 12.86
C SER A 448 -6.79 14.00 12.42
N VAL A 449 -5.59 14.01 11.85
CA VAL A 449 -4.96 15.20 11.27
C VAL A 449 -4.78 14.99 9.79
N ASN A 450 -5.33 15.90 8.97
CA ASN A 450 -5.32 15.76 7.53
C ASN A 450 -4.83 17.06 6.90
N VAL A 451 -3.75 16.98 6.13
CA VAL A 451 -3.17 18.09 5.38
C VAL A 451 -3.17 17.71 3.91
N ILE A 452 -3.98 18.41 3.12
CA ILE A 452 -4.11 18.15 1.69
C ILE A 452 -3.73 19.43 0.95
N LYS A 453 -2.74 19.31 0.07
CA LYS A 453 -2.25 20.37 -0.80
C LYS A 453 -2.30 19.89 -2.24
N GLY A 454 -2.69 20.76 -3.15
CA GLY A 454 -2.74 20.44 -4.57
C GLY A 454 -2.43 21.67 -5.41
N SER A 455 -1.77 21.46 -6.54
CA SER A 455 -1.57 22.45 -7.57
C SER A 455 -1.85 21.82 -8.92
N THR A 456 -2.87 22.31 -9.64
CA THR A 456 -3.22 21.84 -10.98
C THR A 456 -3.14 23.00 -11.92
N GLN A 457 -2.18 22.98 -12.85
CA GLN A 457 -1.85 24.11 -13.69
C GLN A 457 -1.71 23.70 -15.16
N ALA A 458 -2.41 24.40 -16.04
CA ALA A 458 -2.21 24.35 -17.48
C ALA A 458 -1.66 25.72 -17.95
N ILE A 459 -0.49 25.72 -18.56
CA ILE A 459 0.21 26.96 -18.91
C ILE A 459 0.61 26.94 -20.38
N ALA A 460 0.11 27.89 -21.14
CA ALA A 460 0.66 28.21 -22.45
C ALA A 460 1.68 29.37 -22.27
N GLY A 461 2.96 29.08 -22.51
CA GLY A 461 4.03 30.04 -22.41
C GLY A 461 3.98 31.09 -23.54
N THR A 462 4.99 31.98 -23.58
CA THR A 462 5.08 32.98 -24.66
C THR A 462 5.41 32.28 -25.98
N GLY A 463 4.84 32.76 -27.10
CA GLY A 463 5.13 32.17 -28.40
C GLY A 463 4.08 32.47 -29.46
N SER A 464 4.18 31.75 -30.57
CA SER A 464 3.20 31.78 -31.66
C SER A 464 2.42 30.48 -31.71
N TYR A 465 1.11 30.55 -31.59
CA TYR A 465 0.18 29.42 -31.66
C TYR A 465 -0.78 29.60 -32.81
N THR A 466 -0.79 28.66 -33.73
CA THR A 466 -1.67 28.66 -34.89
C THR A 466 -2.47 27.36 -34.95
N ALA A 467 -3.79 27.42 -34.86
CA ALA A 467 -4.69 26.27 -34.93
C ALA A 467 -6.11 26.70 -35.27
N ASN A 468 -6.98 25.73 -35.61
CA ASN A 468 -8.45 26.02 -35.72
C ASN A 468 -9.07 26.35 -34.34
N SER A 469 -8.55 25.71 -33.27
CA SER A 469 -8.92 26.02 -31.90
C SER A 469 -7.77 25.78 -30.94
N MET A 470 -7.76 26.49 -29.81
CA MET A 470 -6.82 26.29 -28.72
C MET A 470 -7.57 26.28 -27.39
N ASP A 471 -7.33 25.24 -26.59
CA ASP A 471 -7.85 25.15 -25.22
C ASP A 471 -6.68 25.05 -24.25
N VAL A 472 -6.79 25.78 -23.16
CA VAL A 472 -5.89 25.66 -21.99
C VAL A 472 -6.79 25.45 -20.79
N THR A 473 -6.79 24.23 -20.27
CA THR A 473 -7.74 23.80 -19.22
C THR A 473 -7.02 23.23 -18.02
N ALA A 474 -7.45 23.60 -16.83
CA ALA A 474 -6.99 23.03 -15.59
C ALA A 474 -8.19 22.66 -14.72
N ASP A 475 -8.39 21.37 -14.52
CA ASP A 475 -9.49 20.83 -13.74
C ASP A 475 -8.97 20.11 -12.49
N SER A 476 -9.59 20.41 -11.35
CA SER A 476 -9.27 19.73 -10.10
C SER A 476 -10.55 19.33 -9.38
N THR A 477 -10.65 18.06 -9.04
CA THR A 477 -11.74 17.49 -8.27
C THR A 477 -11.22 16.79 -7.04
N THR A 478 -11.56 17.30 -5.85
CA THR A 478 -11.15 16.71 -4.57
C THR A 478 -12.38 16.30 -3.76
N LYS A 479 -12.46 15.01 -3.42
CA LYS A 479 -13.49 14.45 -2.54
C LYS A 479 -12.84 13.91 -1.27
N ILE A 480 -13.20 14.47 -0.13
CA ILE A 480 -12.66 14.06 1.17
C ILE A 480 -13.81 13.66 2.08
N VAL A 481 -13.73 12.45 2.64
CA VAL A 481 -14.67 11.95 3.65
C VAL A 481 -13.85 11.43 4.82
N ILE A 482 -13.96 12.10 5.97
CA ILE A 482 -13.25 11.72 7.18
C ILE A 482 -14.28 11.51 8.28
N LEU A 483 -14.30 10.32 8.85
CA LEU A 483 -15.12 9.97 10.00
C LEU A 483 -14.18 9.63 11.16
N SER A 484 -14.29 10.38 12.26
CA SER A 484 -13.53 10.14 13.48
C SER A 484 -14.49 10.04 14.66
N GLY A 485 -14.33 9.02 15.49
CA GLY A 485 -15.21 8.83 16.64
C GLY A 485 -14.69 7.84 17.67
N GLY A 486 -15.03 8.05 18.93
CA GLY A 486 -14.71 7.17 20.04
C GLY A 486 -15.95 6.87 20.87
N ALA A 487 -16.08 5.63 21.35
CA ALA A 487 -17.13 5.22 22.29
C ALA A 487 -16.51 4.61 23.55
N ALA A 488 -16.84 5.12 24.70
CA ALA A 488 -16.39 4.60 25.98
C ALA A 488 -17.60 4.21 26.86
N VAL A 489 -17.58 2.98 27.41
CA VAL A 489 -18.64 2.43 28.25
C VAL A 489 -18.05 1.96 29.57
N SER A 490 -18.56 2.48 30.69
CA SER A 490 -18.24 1.97 32.03
C SER A 490 -19.53 1.52 32.73
N THR A 491 -19.55 0.29 33.21
CA THR A 491 -20.71 -0.31 33.93
C THR A 491 -20.49 -0.41 35.42
N GLY A 492 -19.43 0.19 35.97
CA GLY A 492 -19.17 0.21 37.39
C GLY A 492 -20.32 0.92 38.17
N LYS A 493 -20.70 0.38 39.32
CA LYS A 493 -21.63 1.09 40.23
C LYS A 493 -20.94 2.40 40.63
N ALA A 494 -21.51 3.53 40.21
CA ALA A 494 -21.23 4.80 40.87
C ALA A 494 -21.67 4.64 42.31
N GLY A 495 -20.69 4.63 43.21
CA GLY A 495 -20.95 4.71 44.65
C GLY A 495 -21.27 6.12 45.05
#